data_8a5492a6e8d77e07830112d732d978be
#
_entry.id   8a5492a6e8d77e07830112d732d978be
#
_cell.length_a   1.000
_cell.length_b   1.000
_cell.length_c   1.000
_cell.angle_alpha   90.00
_cell.angle_beta   90.00
_cell.angle_gamma   90.00
#
_symmetry.space_group_name_H-M   'P 1'
#
loop_
_entity.id
_entity.type
_entity.pdbx_description
1 polymer ?
#
loop_
_entity_poly.entity_id
_entity_poly.type
_entity_poly.pdbx_seq_one_letter_code
_entity_poly.pdbx_strand_id
1 'polypeptide(L)'
;MSEWPAGRHLATLYDALYLSLGEGAPRATHDGFVVRLYEASRTFGALALELRDDDVVVADPLVVAVITNSLAEDETGALTLYALAMVLGPRLLVTLRDYLEVESDEAHRATLSHGSDLVVAEIRAVGVAVAGEEPRDDPAWATAARGIVDLLDGAGMAESLGQRH
;
A
#
# COMPACT_ATOMS: atom_id res chain seq x y z
N MET A 1 -16.95 18.18 9.53
CA MET A 1 -17.18 16.79 9.25
C MET A 1 -17.21 16.55 7.76
N SER A 2 -16.37 15.68 7.32
CA SER A 2 -16.18 15.51 5.90
C SER A 2 -17.13 14.45 5.33
N GLU A 3 -17.92 14.84 4.37
CA GLU A 3 -18.71 13.94 3.54
C GLU A 3 -17.97 13.67 2.23
N TRP A 4 -16.69 13.39 2.33
CA TRP A 4 -15.85 13.10 1.18
C TRP A 4 -15.58 11.60 1.06
N PRO A 5 -16.41 10.85 0.30
CA PRO A 5 -16.29 9.40 0.21
C PRO A 5 -14.94 8.92 -0.29
N ALA A 6 -14.35 9.62 -1.27
CA ALA A 6 -13.02 9.29 -1.77
C ALA A 6 -11.96 9.40 -0.68
N GLY A 7 -12.02 10.45 0.13
CA GLY A 7 -11.11 10.62 1.26
C GLY A 7 -11.26 9.52 2.31
N ARG A 8 -12.49 9.14 2.63
CA ARG A 8 -12.74 8.03 3.56
C ARG A 8 -12.23 6.70 3.02
N HIS A 9 -12.45 6.43 1.74
CA HIS A 9 -11.95 5.22 1.12
C HIS A 9 -10.42 5.18 1.13
N LEU A 10 -9.76 6.27 0.74
CA LEU A 10 -8.30 6.37 0.78
C LEU A 10 -7.76 6.19 2.20
N ALA A 11 -8.44 6.73 3.20
CA ALA A 11 -8.05 6.53 4.60
C ALA A 11 -8.03 5.04 4.96
N THR A 12 -9.00 4.25 4.50
CA THR A 12 -9.01 2.79 4.76
C THR A 12 -7.85 2.08 4.10
N LEU A 13 -7.45 2.51 2.90
CA LEU A 13 -6.28 1.95 2.20
C LEU A 13 -4.98 2.31 2.91
N TYR A 14 -4.81 3.59 3.26
CA TYR A 14 -3.63 4.06 3.99
C TYR A 14 -3.53 3.42 5.38
N ASP A 15 -4.64 3.31 6.11
CA ASP A 15 -4.67 2.65 7.42
C ASP A 15 -4.30 1.17 7.32
N ALA A 16 -4.76 0.48 6.26
CA ALA A 16 -4.40 -0.91 6.03
C ALA A 16 -2.89 -1.08 5.87
N LEU A 17 -2.26 -0.22 5.08
CA LEU A 17 -0.81 -0.22 4.90
C LEU A 17 -0.08 0.17 6.19
N TYR A 18 -0.54 1.21 6.86
CA TYR A 18 0.03 1.65 8.13
C TYR A 18 0.05 0.52 9.16
N LEU A 19 -1.09 -0.10 9.43
CA LEU A 19 -1.21 -1.14 10.44
C LEU A 19 -0.46 -2.40 10.05
N SER A 20 -0.66 -2.91 8.85
CA SER A 20 -0.09 -4.20 8.44
C SER A 20 1.42 -4.14 8.27
N LEU A 21 1.96 -3.05 7.73
CA LEU A 21 3.41 -2.88 7.63
C LEU A 21 4.05 -2.67 8.99
N GLY A 22 3.41 -1.89 9.86
CA GLY A 22 3.89 -1.63 11.23
C GLY A 22 3.88 -2.89 12.10
N GLU A 23 2.84 -3.71 12.01
CA GLU A 23 2.76 -4.97 12.73
C GLU A 23 3.70 -6.03 12.15
N GLY A 24 3.91 -6.00 10.85
CA GLY A 24 4.75 -6.96 10.15
C GLY A 24 6.24 -6.68 10.25
N ALA A 25 6.64 -5.41 10.37
CA ALA A 25 8.06 -5.03 10.39
C ALA A 25 8.90 -5.80 11.42
N PRO A 26 8.47 -5.94 12.69
CA PRO A 26 9.28 -6.69 13.66
C PRO A 26 9.38 -8.17 13.39
N ARG A 27 8.57 -8.71 12.48
CA ARG A 27 8.62 -10.13 12.08
C ARG A 27 9.58 -10.39 10.93
N ALA A 28 9.97 -9.35 10.20
CA ALA A 28 10.92 -9.48 9.10
C ALA A 28 12.32 -9.79 9.65
N THR A 29 13.05 -10.67 8.97
CA THR A 29 14.36 -11.14 9.44
C THR A 29 15.53 -10.35 8.86
N HIS A 30 15.33 -9.62 7.77
CA HIS A 30 16.37 -8.79 7.17
C HIS A 30 16.34 -7.38 7.75
N ASP A 31 17.39 -6.97 8.45
CA ASP A 31 17.42 -5.71 9.20
C ASP A 31 17.11 -4.47 8.36
N GLY A 32 17.66 -4.38 7.16
CA GLY A 32 17.40 -3.27 6.24
C GLY A 32 15.93 -3.19 5.81
N PHE A 33 15.30 -4.34 5.64
CA PHE A 33 13.88 -4.41 5.26
C PHE A 33 12.97 -4.06 6.44
N VAL A 34 13.34 -4.43 7.66
CA VAL A 34 12.61 -4.01 8.88
C VAL A 34 12.52 -2.50 8.93
N VAL A 35 13.65 -1.81 8.75
CA VAL A 35 13.69 -0.33 8.75
C VAL A 35 12.81 0.23 7.65
N ARG A 36 12.90 -0.32 6.43
CA ARG A 36 12.12 0.17 5.28
C ARG A 36 10.61 -0.04 5.48
N LEU A 37 10.22 -1.17 6.06
CA LEU A 37 8.82 -1.45 6.39
C LEU A 37 8.26 -0.45 7.41
N TYR A 38 9.03 -0.13 8.45
CA TYR A 38 8.64 0.88 9.44
C TYR A 38 8.50 2.27 8.80
N GLU A 39 9.43 2.65 7.94
CA GLU A 39 9.38 3.95 7.27
C GLU A 39 8.17 4.06 6.34
N ALA A 40 7.86 3.00 5.60
CA ALA A 40 6.66 2.94 4.77
C ALA A 40 5.39 3.02 5.63
N SER A 41 5.33 2.28 6.72
CA SER A 41 4.22 2.35 7.67
C SER A 41 3.99 3.78 8.15
N ARG A 42 5.03 4.49 8.54
CA ARG A 42 4.93 5.88 9.01
C ARG A 42 4.38 6.82 7.93
N THR A 43 4.82 6.67 6.71
CA THR A 43 4.34 7.48 5.58
C THR A 43 2.84 7.30 5.39
N PHE A 44 2.39 6.05 5.34
CA PHE A 44 0.96 5.76 5.15
C PHE A 44 0.13 6.14 6.37
N GLY A 45 0.67 6.01 7.57
CA GLY A 45 0.01 6.48 8.79
C GLY A 45 -0.21 7.98 8.79
N ALA A 46 0.77 8.76 8.35
CA ALA A 46 0.64 10.21 8.23
C ALA A 46 -0.42 10.59 7.18
N LEU A 47 -0.43 9.90 6.04
CA LEU A 47 -1.45 10.13 5.00
C LEU A 47 -2.86 9.79 5.48
N ALA A 48 -3.02 8.70 6.22
CA ALA A 48 -4.31 8.32 6.80
C ALA A 48 -4.81 9.37 7.79
N LEU A 49 -3.92 9.87 8.63
CA LEU A 49 -4.24 10.87 9.65
C LEU A 49 -4.79 12.16 9.03
N GLU A 50 -4.30 12.57 7.87
CA GLU A 50 -4.79 13.74 7.13
C GLU A 50 -6.24 13.58 6.66
N LEU A 51 -6.68 12.35 6.45
CA LEU A 51 -7.98 12.03 5.85
C LEU A 51 -9.03 11.56 6.85
N ARG A 52 -8.61 11.06 8.01
CA ARG A 52 -9.53 10.55 9.01
C ARG A 52 -10.22 11.71 9.73
N ASP A 53 -11.54 11.60 9.86
CA ASP A 53 -12.36 12.59 10.60
C ASP A 53 -12.34 12.33 12.11
N ASP A 54 -11.98 11.12 12.53
CA ASP A 54 -11.93 10.71 13.92
C ASP A 54 -10.71 9.82 14.18
N ASP A 55 -10.53 9.38 15.42
CA ASP A 55 -9.42 8.51 15.80
C ASP A 55 -9.65 7.03 15.50
N VAL A 56 -10.77 6.70 14.85
CA VAL A 56 -11.08 5.31 14.53
C VAL A 56 -10.35 4.90 13.27
N VAL A 57 -9.51 3.88 13.42
CA VAL A 57 -8.76 3.29 12.30
C VAL A 57 -9.61 2.19 11.69
N VAL A 58 -9.91 2.33 10.39
CA VAL A 58 -10.64 1.31 9.63
C VAL A 58 -9.74 0.88 8.47
N ALA A 59 -9.17 -0.31 8.58
CA ALA A 59 -8.24 -0.83 7.58
C ALA A 59 -8.96 -1.69 6.54
N ASP A 60 -8.65 -1.48 5.26
CA ASP A 60 -9.16 -2.32 4.18
C ASP A 60 -8.67 -3.75 4.37
N PRO A 61 -9.57 -4.74 4.52
CA PRO A 61 -9.16 -6.11 4.86
C PRO A 61 -8.39 -6.82 3.75
N LEU A 62 -8.62 -6.48 2.49
CA LEU A 62 -7.90 -7.11 1.38
C LEU A 62 -6.45 -6.66 1.34
N VAL A 63 -6.18 -5.38 1.53
CA VAL A 63 -4.82 -4.84 1.59
C VAL A 63 -4.06 -5.43 2.78
N VAL A 64 -4.72 -5.52 3.95
CA VAL A 64 -4.14 -6.17 5.13
C VAL A 64 -3.77 -7.63 4.81
N ALA A 65 -4.66 -8.37 4.16
CA ALA A 65 -4.42 -9.76 3.80
C ALA A 65 -3.21 -9.91 2.86
N VAL A 66 -3.07 -9.04 1.86
CA VAL A 66 -1.93 -9.06 0.94
C VAL A 66 -0.61 -8.90 1.70
N ILE A 67 -0.52 -7.92 2.59
CA ILE A 67 0.70 -7.68 3.36
C ILE A 67 0.98 -8.85 4.32
N THR A 68 -0.02 -9.31 5.05
CA THR A 68 0.13 -10.40 6.01
C THR A 68 0.58 -11.68 5.31
N ASN A 69 -0.05 -12.03 4.19
CA ASN A 69 0.30 -13.24 3.43
C ASN A 69 1.68 -13.16 2.82
N SER A 70 2.08 -12.00 2.31
CA SER A 70 3.42 -11.83 1.73
C SER A 70 4.53 -12.00 2.77
N LEU A 71 4.32 -11.53 3.99
CA LEU A 71 5.27 -11.75 5.09
C LEU A 71 5.34 -13.22 5.52
N ALA A 72 4.20 -13.92 5.51
CA ALA A 72 4.17 -15.33 5.83
C ALA A 72 4.93 -16.18 4.77
N GLU A 73 4.86 -15.77 3.51
CA GLU A 73 5.56 -16.47 2.41
C GLU A 73 7.06 -16.16 2.36
N ASP A 74 7.47 -14.95 2.75
CA ASP A 74 8.87 -14.54 2.76
C ASP A 74 9.17 -13.75 4.04
N GLU A 75 9.78 -14.44 5.01
CA GLU A 75 10.11 -13.89 6.31
C GLU A 75 11.17 -12.78 6.27
N THR A 76 11.93 -12.65 5.18
CA THR A 76 12.91 -11.57 5.05
C THR A 76 12.25 -10.19 4.95
N GLY A 77 11.04 -10.13 4.42
CA GLY A 77 10.32 -8.90 4.11
C GLY A 77 10.47 -8.44 2.67
N ALA A 78 11.31 -9.10 1.87
CA ALA A 78 11.56 -8.72 0.47
C ALA A 78 10.29 -8.81 -0.38
N LEU A 79 9.52 -9.89 -0.25
CA LEU A 79 8.28 -10.06 -1.01
C LEU A 79 7.23 -8.99 -0.63
N THR A 80 7.17 -8.62 0.64
CA THR A 80 6.26 -7.56 1.10
C THR A 80 6.64 -6.21 0.48
N LEU A 81 7.91 -5.87 0.49
CA LEU A 81 8.40 -4.64 -0.15
C LEU A 81 8.16 -4.68 -1.66
N TYR A 82 8.40 -5.82 -2.31
CA TYR A 82 8.09 -6.01 -3.72
C TYR A 82 6.59 -5.79 -3.99
N ALA A 83 5.71 -6.40 -3.20
CA ALA A 83 4.27 -6.24 -3.33
C ALA A 83 3.86 -4.77 -3.21
N LEU A 84 4.45 -4.04 -2.26
CA LEU A 84 4.19 -2.62 -2.08
C LEU A 84 4.65 -1.81 -3.29
N ALA A 85 5.88 -2.02 -3.76
CA ALA A 85 6.46 -1.23 -4.85
C ALA A 85 5.87 -1.54 -6.21
N MET A 86 5.58 -2.81 -6.49
CA MET A 86 5.26 -3.28 -7.84
C MET A 86 3.78 -3.62 -8.04
N VAL A 87 3.02 -3.79 -6.98
CA VAL A 87 1.61 -4.20 -7.07
C VAL A 87 0.70 -3.19 -6.39
N LEU A 88 0.77 -3.08 -5.07
CA LEU A 88 -0.13 -2.21 -4.30
C LEU A 88 0.09 -0.73 -4.57
N GLY A 89 1.34 -0.30 -4.61
CA GLY A 89 1.69 1.11 -4.84
C GLY A 89 1.19 1.62 -6.18
N PRO A 90 1.51 0.96 -7.31
CA PRO A 90 0.99 1.38 -8.61
C PRO A 90 -0.54 1.41 -8.68
N ARG A 91 -1.22 0.44 -8.08
CA ARG A 91 -2.69 0.42 -8.04
C ARG A 91 -3.26 1.55 -7.18
N LEU A 92 -2.59 1.88 -6.09
CA LEU A 92 -2.94 3.04 -5.26
C LEU A 92 -2.79 4.35 -6.04
N LEU A 93 -1.73 4.49 -6.84
CA LEU A 93 -1.54 5.66 -7.71
C LEU A 93 -2.64 5.78 -8.75
N VAL A 94 -3.07 4.68 -9.35
CA VAL A 94 -4.20 4.66 -10.29
C VAL A 94 -5.49 5.09 -9.58
N THR A 95 -5.70 4.62 -8.36
CA THR A 95 -6.86 5.02 -7.54
C THR A 95 -6.85 6.53 -7.27
N LEU A 96 -5.71 7.08 -6.87
CA LEU A 96 -5.55 8.52 -6.65
C LEU A 96 -5.79 9.33 -7.92
N ARG A 97 -5.27 8.87 -9.05
CA ARG A 97 -5.51 9.50 -10.35
C ARG A 97 -6.99 9.50 -10.71
N ASP A 98 -7.67 8.38 -10.53
CA ASP A 98 -9.10 8.26 -10.85
C ASP A 98 -9.93 9.23 -10.00
N TYR A 99 -9.61 9.36 -8.73
CA TYR A 99 -10.26 10.34 -7.86
C TYR A 99 -9.96 11.78 -8.28
N LEU A 100 -8.72 12.08 -8.68
CA LEU A 100 -8.35 13.41 -9.17
C LEU A 100 -9.12 13.81 -10.44
N GLU A 101 -9.39 12.86 -11.32
CA GLU A 101 -10.12 13.12 -12.58
C GLU A 101 -11.54 13.62 -12.35
N VAL A 102 -12.17 13.21 -11.23
CA VAL A 102 -13.57 13.55 -10.96
C VAL A 102 -13.71 14.58 -9.84
N GLU A 103 -12.64 14.93 -9.13
CA GLU A 103 -12.67 15.86 -8.02
C GLU A 103 -12.69 17.30 -8.48
N SER A 104 -13.70 18.07 -8.04
CA SER A 104 -13.85 19.49 -8.38
C SER A 104 -13.40 20.43 -7.25
N ASP A 105 -13.35 19.97 -6.01
CA ASP A 105 -12.95 20.80 -4.86
C ASP A 105 -11.42 20.95 -4.84
N GLU A 106 -10.95 22.20 -4.81
CA GLU A 106 -9.51 22.49 -4.85
C GLU A 106 -8.74 21.97 -3.64
N ALA A 107 -9.33 22.04 -2.45
CA ALA A 107 -8.67 21.52 -1.24
C ALA A 107 -8.54 20.01 -1.30
N HIS A 108 -9.56 19.31 -1.78
CA HIS A 108 -9.51 17.86 -1.99
C HIS A 108 -8.49 17.49 -3.07
N ARG A 109 -8.44 18.24 -4.17
CA ARG A 109 -7.45 18.03 -5.23
C ARG A 109 -6.03 18.18 -4.69
N ALA A 110 -5.78 19.19 -3.86
CA ALA A 110 -4.47 19.40 -3.25
C ALA A 110 -4.09 18.23 -2.35
N THR A 111 -5.02 17.71 -1.55
CA THR A 111 -4.80 16.54 -0.70
C THR A 111 -4.50 15.29 -1.52
N LEU A 112 -5.23 15.06 -2.60
CA LEU A 112 -4.99 13.91 -3.51
C LEU A 112 -3.62 14.01 -4.18
N SER A 113 -3.24 15.20 -4.66
CA SER A 113 -1.95 15.43 -5.30
C SER A 113 -0.79 15.24 -4.33
N HIS A 114 -0.93 15.74 -3.11
CA HIS A 114 0.07 15.56 -2.06
C HIS A 114 0.25 14.07 -1.73
N GLY A 115 -0.87 13.35 -1.57
CA GLY A 115 -0.83 11.90 -1.36
C GLY A 115 -0.14 11.17 -2.49
N SER A 116 -0.44 11.54 -3.74
CA SER A 116 0.19 10.95 -4.92
C SER A 116 1.72 11.15 -4.92
N ASP A 117 2.18 12.36 -4.61
CA ASP A 117 3.61 12.66 -4.55
C ASP A 117 4.33 11.83 -3.48
N LEU A 118 3.73 11.71 -2.29
CA LEU A 118 4.30 10.90 -1.20
C LEU A 118 4.31 9.41 -1.53
N VAL A 119 3.25 8.91 -2.16
CA VAL A 119 3.18 7.50 -2.58
C VAL A 119 4.25 7.20 -3.63
N VAL A 120 4.44 8.09 -4.61
CA VAL A 120 5.51 7.92 -5.62
C VAL A 120 6.88 7.87 -4.95
N ALA A 121 7.16 8.78 -4.03
CA ALA A 121 8.43 8.82 -3.31
C ALA A 121 8.66 7.54 -2.50
N GLU A 122 7.61 7.05 -1.83
CA GLU A 122 7.68 5.82 -1.03
C GLU A 122 7.91 4.59 -1.90
N ILE A 123 7.20 4.47 -3.02
CA ILE A 123 7.38 3.36 -3.97
C ILE A 123 8.83 3.33 -4.48
N ARG A 124 9.40 4.47 -4.80
CA ARG A 124 10.79 4.56 -5.27
C ARG A 124 11.78 4.12 -4.20
N ALA A 125 11.59 4.58 -2.97
CA ALA A 125 12.45 4.21 -1.85
C ALA A 125 12.38 2.70 -1.56
N VAL A 126 11.18 2.12 -1.59
CA VAL A 126 10.95 0.69 -1.40
C VAL A 126 11.57 -0.11 -2.56
N GLY A 127 11.38 0.35 -3.78
CA GLY A 127 11.94 -0.30 -4.97
C GLY A 127 13.47 -0.34 -4.94
N VAL A 128 14.11 0.74 -4.51
CA VAL A 128 15.57 0.78 -4.35
C VAL A 128 16.03 -0.21 -3.28
N ALA A 129 15.31 -0.30 -2.16
CA ALA A 129 15.65 -1.22 -1.07
C ALA A 129 15.61 -2.68 -1.49
N VAL A 130 14.67 -3.06 -2.36
CA VAL A 130 14.46 -4.46 -2.75
C VAL A 130 15.20 -4.86 -4.03
N ALA A 131 15.61 -3.90 -4.87
CA ALA A 131 16.14 -4.16 -6.21
C ALA A 131 17.40 -5.07 -6.23
N GLY A 132 18.24 -4.99 -5.20
CA GLY A 132 19.47 -5.81 -5.10
C GLY A 132 19.24 -7.17 -4.43
N GLU A 133 18.05 -7.39 -3.88
CA GLU A 133 17.76 -8.55 -3.03
C GLU A 133 16.67 -9.46 -3.63
N GLU A 134 16.17 -9.15 -4.83
CA GLU A 134 15.14 -9.95 -5.48
C GLU A 134 15.60 -11.38 -5.72
N PRO A 135 14.94 -12.40 -5.14
CA PRO A 135 15.25 -13.80 -5.42
C PRO A 135 14.64 -14.22 -6.76
N ARG A 136 15.17 -13.71 -7.86
CA ARG A 136 14.63 -13.87 -9.22
C ARG A 136 14.48 -15.31 -9.68
N ASP A 137 15.32 -16.19 -9.15
CA ASP A 137 15.38 -17.59 -9.55
C ASP A 137 14.65 -18.53 -8.57
N ASP A 138 13.94 -17.98 -7.57
CA ASP A 138 13.20 -18.79 -6.60
C ASP A 138 11.78 -19.04 -7.10
N PRO A 139 11.41 -20.29 -7.48
CA PRO A 139 10.04 -20.61 -7.95
C PRO A 139 8.97 -20.36 -6.89
N ALA A 140 9.29 -20.57 -5.62
CA ALA A 140 8.33 -20.33 -4.53
C ALA A 140 8.00 -18.85 -4.41
N TRP A 141 9.02 -17.98 -4.53
CA TRP A 141 8.84 -16.53 -4.49
C TRP A 141 8.00 -16.04 -5.68
N ALA A 142 8.31 -16.55 -6.90
CA ALA A 142 7.55 -16.20 -8.10
C ALA A 142 6.07 -16.62 -7.98
N THR A 143 5.81 -17.79 -7.42
CA THR A 143 4.46 -18.30 -7.17
C THR A 143 3.74 -17.42 -6.16
N ALA A 144 4.38 -17.05 -5.07
CA ALA A 144 3.81 -16.16 -4.05
C ALA A 144 3.48 -14.78 -4.63
N ALA A 145 4.39 -14.20 -5.40
CA ALA A 145 4.18 -12.92 -6.07
C ALA A 145 2.98 -12.96 -7.01
N ARG A 146 2.85 -14.03 -7.78
CA ARG A 146 1.70 -14.24 -8.68
C ARG A 146 0.39 -14.39 -7.88
N GLY A 147 0.43 -15.08 -6.75
CA GLY A 147 -0.73 -15.24 -5.86
C GLY A 147 -1.26 -13.90 -5.36
N ILE A 148 -0.39 -12.95 -5.06
CA ILE A 148 -0.79 -11.59 -4.67
C ILE A 148 -1.55 -10.90 -5.80
N VAL A 149 -1.04 -10.97 -7.01
CA VAL A 149 -1.68 -10.38 -8.19
C VAL A 149 -3.04 -11.04 -8.44
N ASP A 150 -3.13 -12.37 -8.39
CA ASP A 150 -4.36 -13.12 -8.61
C ASP A 150 -5.42 -12.78 -7.55
N LEU A 151 -5.02 -12.60 -6.30
CA LEU A 151 -5.93 -12.21 -5.22
C LEU A 151 -6.59 -10.86 -5.50
N LEU A 152 -5.81 -9.89 -5.93
CA LEU A 152 -6.33 -8.55 -6.25
C LEU A 152 -7.17 -8.55 -7.52
N ASP A 153 -6.74 -9.27 -8.56
CA ASP A 153 -7.49 -9.39 -9.81
C ASP A 153 -8.84 -10.08 -9.56
N GLY A 154 -8.86 -11.14 -8.77
CA GLY A 154 -10.08 -11.85 -8.40
C GLY A 154 -11.07 -10.99 -7.61
N ALA A 155 -10.57 -10.00 -6.87
CA ALA A 155 -11.41 -9.04 -6.15
C ALA A 155 -11.81 -7.83 -7.01
N GLY A 156 -11.48 -7.82 -8.30
CA GLY A 156 -11.79 -6.71 -9.20
C GLY A 156 -10.87 -5.50 -9.07
N MET A 157 -9.70 -5.68 -8.48
CA MET A 157 -8.72 -4.62 -8.23
C MET A 157 -7.50 -4.71 -9.15
N ALA A 158 -7.71 -5.11 -10.42
CA ALA A 158 -6.62 -5.36 -11.37
C ALA A 158 -5.79 -4.11 -11.67
N GLU A 159 -6.42 -2.95 -11.81
CA GLU A 159 -5.74 -1.70 -12.16
C GLU A 159 -5.72 -0.69 -11.03
N SER A 160 -6.71 -0.75 -10.15
CA SER A 160 -6.94 0.22 -9.09
C SER A 160 -7.34 -0.49 -7.81
N LEU A 161 -7.11 0.14 -6.66
CA LEU A 161 -7.65 -0.26 -5.36
C LEU A 161 -8.99 0.42 -5.07
N GLY A 162 -9.55 1.13 -6.04
CA GLY A 162 -10.85 1.74 -5.93
C GLY A 162 -11.97 0.72 -5.84
N GLN A 163 -13.11 1.15 -5.27
CA GLN A 163 -14.30 0.30 -5.24
C GLN A 163 -14.86 0.15 -6.65
N ARG A 164 -15.12 -1.10 -7.02
CA ARG A 164 -15.84 -1.40 -8.25
C ARG A 164 -17.28 -1.78 -7.91
N HIS A 165 -18.16 -1.16 -8.62
CA HIS A 165 -19.58 -1.44 -8.50
C HIS A 165 -20.01 -2.44 -9.57
#